data_02a826ad3e6d51c0955a4d7b79b4b361
#
_entry.id   02a826ad3e6d51c0955a4d7b79b4b361
#
_cell.length_a   1.000
_cell.length_b   1.000
_cell.length_c   1.000
_cell.angle_alpha   90.00
_cell.angle_beta   90.00
_cell.angle_gamma   90.00
#
_symmetry.space_group_name_H-M   'P 1'
#
loop_
_entity.id
_entity.type
_entity.pdbx_description
1 polymer ?
#
loop_
_entity_poly.entity_id
_entity_poly.type
_entity_poly.pdbx_seq_one_letter_code
_entity_poly.pdbx_strand_id
1 'polypeptide(L)'
;DHVQNPVIGDGNGENLVIPRSSTKACIDFICDDLELAASYLPARWQNEGQDYGRITAGAALALKGRTLLLYASPLFNRADDASRWKDAYDANFAAITKLNEGNFGLAYEGNGGEDNAKNWARMFATYTGGSEAVFVTLYNNVSPIASQNINRYNLWEQGIRPGNINGGGGKTPTAEIIDIFPMIDGKKPMESGVHYDPKKFFLNRDPRFYRTFAFPGVEWKFNSGNVDFSGATMSGLCPTRYTSGANYELWNYCWYTT
;
A
#
# COMPACT_ATOMS: atom_id res chain seq x y z
N ASP A 1 7.95 -25.39 3.05
CA ASP A 1 7.69 -26.80 2.66
C ASP A 1 6.25 -26.86 2.15
N HIS A 2 6.06 -27.14 0.88
CA HIS A 2 4.74 -27.41 0.33
C HIS A 2 4.47 -28.91 0.36
N VAL A 3 3.27 -29.26 0.74
CA VAL A 3 2.79 -30.65 0.71
C VAL A 3 1.78 -30.77 -0.43
N GLN A 4 2.18 -31.44 -1.51
CA GLN A 4 1.31 -31.66 -2.66
C GLN A 4 0.19 -32.66 -2.38
N ASN A 5 0.45 -33.61 -1.46
CA ASN A 5 -0.53 -34.61 -1.04
C ASN A 5 -0.62 -34.61 0.49
N PRO A 6 -1.80 -34.75 1.06
CA PRO A 6 -1.92 -34.95 2.51
C PRO A 6 -1.17 -36.24 2.89
N VAL A 7 -0.21 -36.11 3.80
CA VAL A 7 0.45 -37.26 4.37
C VAL A 7 -0.50 -37.89 5.37
N ILE A 8 -1.11 -39.00 5.00
CA ILE A 8 -1.89 -39.83 5.94
C ILE A 8 -0.87 -40.65 6.71
N GLY A 9 -0.64 -40.29 7.99
CA GLY A 9 0.22 -41.04 8.86
C GLY A 9 -0.28 -42.48 9.00
N ASP A 10 0.62 -43.47 8.89
CA ASP A 10 0.33 -44.88 9.09
C ASP A 10 0.13 -45.27 10.56
N GLY A 11 0.11 -44.28 11.45
CA GLY A 11 0.00 -44.44 12.90
C GLY A 11 1.33 -44.69 13.63
N ASN A 12 2.43 -44.94 12.90
CA ASN A 12 3.74 -45.23 13.49
C ASN A 12 4.69 -44.04 13.57
N GLY A 13 4.28 -42.88 13.08
CA GLY A 13 5.04 -41.60 13.16
C GLY A 13 6.24 -41.49 12.21
N GLU A 14 6.63 -42.54 11.53
CA GLU A 14 7.81 -42.55 10.67
C GLU A 14 7.65 -41.81 9.35
N ASN A 15 6.41 -41.70 8.83
CA ASN A 15 6.09 -41.00 7.58
C ASN A 15 5.80 -39.49 7.74
N LEU A 16 5.95 -38.95 8.92
CA LEU A 16 5.71 -37.51 9.19
C LEU A 16 6.95 -36.65 8.94
N VAL A 17 8.12 -37.24 8.75
CA VAL A 17 9.36 -36.51 8.48
C VAL A 17 9.49 -36.22 7.00
N ILE A 18 8.93 -35.14 6.54
CA ILE A 18 9.05 -34.69 5.16
C ILE A 18 10.30 -33.81 5.05
N PRO A 19 11.28 -34.18 4.18
CA PRO A 19 12.46 -33.34 3.99
C PRO A 19 12.07 -32.02 3.30
N ARG A 20 12.84 -30.97 3.56
CA ARG A 20 12.66 -29.69 2.89
C ARG A 20 12.94 -29.80 1.40
N SER A 21 12.07 -29.25 0.59
CA SER A 21 12.30 -29.09 -0.85
C SER A 21 13.38 -28.04 -1.11
N SER A 22 14.07 -28.15 -2.26
CA SER A 22 14.98 -27.08 -2.68
C SER A 22 14.23 -25.79 -2.97
N THR A 23 14.90 -24.64 -2.82
CA THR A 23 14.32 -23.34 -3.17
C THR A 23 13.80 -23.34 -4.60
N LYS A 24 14.58 -23.88 -5.54
CA LYS A 24 14.15 -23.97 -6.94
C LYS A 24 12.85 -24.74 -7.10
N ALA A 25 12.75 -25.91 -6.48
CA ALA A 25 11.53 -26.73 -6.57
C ALA A 25 10.29 -26.00 -6.00
N CYS A 26 10.47 -25.24 -4.92
CA CYS A 26 9.38 -24.43 -4.37
C CYS A 26 8.97 -23.29 -5.30
N ILE A 27 9.93 -22.60 -5.92
CA ILE A 27 9.67 -21.53 -6.88
C ILE A 27 8.96 -22.07 -8.12
N ASP A 28 9.45 -23.20 -8.69
CA ASP A 28 8.83 -23.85 -9.84
C ASP A 28 7.36 -24.21 -9.52
N PHE A 29 7.13 -24.85 -8.38
CA PHE A 29 5.79 -25.24 -7.95
C PHE A 29 4.84 -24.02 -7.80
N ILE A 30 5.30 -22.94 -7.16
CA ILE A 30 4.52 -21.71 -7.01
C ILE A 30 4.20 -21.12 -8.40
N CYS A 31 5.17 -21.10 -9.31
CA CYS A 31 4.98 -20.54 -10.63
C CYS A 31 4.00 -21.35 -11.48
N ASP A 32 4.09 -22.68 -11.40
CA ASP A 32 3.19 -23.59 -12.11
C ASP A 32 1.74 -23.46 -11.61
N ASP A 33 1.55 -23.41 -10.30
CA ASP A 33 0.23 -23.20 -9.69
C ASP A 33 -0.38 -21.85 -10.08
N LEU A 34 0.43 -20.80 -10.11
CA LEU A 34 -0.05 -19.47 -10.49
C LEU A 34 -0.39 -19.38 -11.98
N GLU A 35 0.37 -20.06 -12.83
CA GLU A 35 0.07 -20.13 -14.26
C GLU A 35 -1.18 -20.95 -14.53
N LEU A 36 -1.34 -22.08 -13.86
CA LEU A 36 -2.55 -22.88 -13.91
C LEU A 36 -3.76 -22.08 -13.43
N ALA A 37 -3.65 -21.38 -12.30
CA ALA A 37 -4.71 -20.50 -11.78
C ALA A 37 -5.08 -19.42 -12.80
N ALA A 38 -4.09 -18.78 -13.43
CA ALA A 38 -4.34 -17.74 -14.45
C ALA A 38 -5.09 -18.27 -15.68
N SER A 39 -4.95 -19.56 -16.00
CA SER A 39 -5.68 -20.17 -17.12
C SER A 39 -7.17 -20.36 -16.86
N TYR A 40 -7.59 -20.45 -15.60
CA TYR A 40 -8.99 -20.62 -15.20
C TYR A 40 -9.66 -19.32 -14.76
N LEU A 41 -8.89 -18.31 -14.38
CA LEU A 41 -9.42 -17.05 -13.87
C LEU A 41 -9.76 -16.07 -15.01
N PRO A 42 -10.80 -15.24 -14.87
CA PRO A 42 -11.09 -14.20 -15.82
C PRO A 42 -10.04 -13.08 -15.76
N ALA A 43 -9.86 -12.35 -16.86
CA ALA A 43 -9.05 -11.14 -16.86
C ALA A 43 -9.62 -10.07 -15.91
N ARG A 44 -10.95 -9.96 -15.84
CA ARG A 44 -11.70 -9.15 -14.88
C ARG A 44 -13.05 -9.77 -14.60
N TRP A 45 -13.51 -9.70 -13.35
CA TRP A 45 -14.84 -10.12 -12.97
C TRP A 45 -15.89 -9.12 -13.47
N GLN A 46 -17.00 -9.63 -13.99
CA GLN A 46 -18.01 -8.78 -14.63
C GLN A 46 -18.91 -8.06 -13.64
N ASN A 47 -19.19 -8.68 -12.49
CA ASN A 47 -20.03 -8.10 -11.45
C ASN A 47 -19.19 -7.48 -10.33
N GLU A 48 -18.67 -6.28 -10.58
CA GLU A 48 -17.83 -5.58 -9.58
C GLU A 48 -18.54 -5.34 -8.24
N GLY A 49 -19.85 -5.25 -8.22
CA GLY A 49 -20.61 -5.07 -6.97
C GLY A 49 -20.53 -6.28 -6.03
N GLN A 50 -20.31 -7.47 -6.57
CA GLN A 50 -20.21 -8.72 -5.81
C GLN A 50 -18.80 -9.31 -5.80
N ASP A 51 -18.07 -9.12 -6.88
CA ASP A 51 -16.80 -9.80 -7.13
C ASP A 51 -15.57 -8.92 -6.95
N TYR A 52 -15.74 -7.63 -6.59
CA TYR A 52 -14.61 -6.74 -6.33
C TYR A 52 -13.67 -7.31 -5.28
N GLY A 53 -12.37 -7.31 -5.56
CA GLY A 53 -11.34 -7.85 -4.69
C GLY A 53 -11.08 -9.36 -4.86
N ARG A 54 -11.86 -10.08 -5.69
CA ARG A 54 -11.53 -11.47 -6.04
C ARG A 54 -10.32 -11.52 -6.97
N ILE A 55 -9.54 -12.57 -6.81
CA ILE A 55 -8.33 -12.78 -7.62
C ILE A 55 -8.68 -12.92 -9.10
N THR A 56 -7.89 -12.29 -9.96
CA THR A 56 -8.00 -12.34 -11.42
C THR A 56 -6.79 -13.04 -12.03
N ALA A 57 -6.86 -13.39 -13.32
CA ALA A 57 -5.74 -13.96 -14.05
C ALA A 57 -4.50 -13.04 -14.00
N GLY A 58 -4.70 -11.72 -14.16
CA GLY A 58 -3.63 -10.73 -14.05
C GLY A 58 -2.99 -10.68 -12.66
N ALA A 59 -3.79 -10.83 -11.60
CA ALA A 59 -3.27 -10.90 -10.23
C ALA A 59 -2.39 -12.13 -10.00
N ALA A 60 -2.80 -13.30 -10.51
CA ALA A 60 -2.01 -14.53 -10.42
C ALA A 60 -0.67 -14.40 -11.15
N LEU A 61 -0.69 -13.87 -12.38
CA LEU A 61 0.55 -13.64 -13.15
C LEU A 61 1.45 -12.58 -12.53
N ALA A 62 0.88 -11.53 -11.95
CA ALA A 62 1.66 -10.51 -11.24
C ALA A 62 2.37 -11.10 -10.01
N LEU A 63 1.72 -12.02 -9.28
CA LEU A 63 2.35 -12.71 -8.18
C LEU A 63 3.48 -13.65 -8.67
N LYS A 64 3.28 -14.34 -9.80
CA LYS A 64 4.35 -15.13 -10.46
C LYS A 64 5.55 -14.23 -10.79
N GLY A 65 5.33 -13.09 -11.43
CA GLY A 65 6.39 -12.13 -11.76
C GLY A 65 7.16 -11.65 -10.52
N ARG A 66 6.46 -11.35 -9.42
CA ARG A 66 7.08 -10.96 -8.14
C ARG A 66 7.89 -12.10 -7.52
N THR A 67 7.41 -13.34 -7.61
CA THR A 67 8.11 -14.54 -7.11
C THR A 67 9.42 -14.74 -7.87
N LEU A 68 9.40 -14.66 -9.19
CA LEU A 68 10.59 -14.78 -10.03
C LEU A 68 11.56 -13.60 -9.82
N LEU A 69 11.06 -12.38 -9.64
CA LEU A 69 11.90 -11.23 -9.32
C LEU A 69 12.63 -11.41 -7.98
N LEU A 70 11.94 -11.92 -6.96
CA LEU A 70 12.59 -12.25 -5.69
C LEU A 70 13.65 -13.33 -5.88
N TYR A 71 13.35 -14.36 -6.68
CA TYR A 71 14.29 -15.45 -6.97
C TYR A 71 15.50 -14.99 -7.80
N ALA A 72 15.34 -14.00 -8.64
CA ALA A 72 16.42 -13.35 -9.38
C ALA A 72 17.29 -12.41 -8.53
N SER A 73 16.79 -11.98 -7.37
CA SER A 73 17.51 -11.03 -6.51
C SER A 73 18.80 -11.61 -5.92
N PRO A 74 19.77 -10.77 -5.53
CA PRO A 74 21.05 -11.22 -4.95
C PRO A 74 20.91 -12.17 -3.74
N LEU A 75 19.76 -12.14 -3.06
CA LEU A 75 19.48 -13.06 -1.94
C LEU A 75 19.51 -14.53 -2.37
N PHE A 76 18.96 -14.83 -3.55
CA PHE A 76 18.86 -16.19 -4.10
C PHE A 76 19.76 -16.42 -5.31
N ASN A 77 20.22 -15.36 -5.96
CA ASN A 77 21.00 -15.39 -7.20
C ASN A 77 22.42 -14.84 -6.99
N ARG A 78 23.16 -15.48 -6.11
CA ARG A 78 24.53 -15.04 -5.75
C ARG A 78 25.54 -15.11 -6.91
N ALA A 79 25.26 -15.96 -7.92
CA ALA A 79 26.08 -16.09 -9.11
C ALA A 79 25.71 -15.08 -10.20
N ASP A 80 24.70 -14.22 -9.95
CA ASP A 80 24.15 -13.24 -10.90
C ASP A 80 23.76 -13.88 -12.25
N ASP A 81 23.07 -15.00 -12.17
CA ASP A 81 22.54 -15.71 -13.35
C ASP A 81 21.53 -14.82 -14.08
N ALA A 82 21.92 -14.33 -15.24
CA ALA A 82 21.12 -13.42 -16.06
C ALA A 82 19.81 -14.06 -16.55
N SER A 83 19.73 -15.40 -16.65
CA SER A 83 18.52 -16.08 -17.06
C SER A 83 17.37 -15.84 -16.09
N ARG A 84 17.63 -15.79 -14.78
CA ARG A 84 16.62 -15.50 -13.76
C ARG A 84 16.02 -14.12 -13.87
N TRP A 85 16.85 -13.13 -14.22
CA TRP A 85 16.37 -11.77 -14.48
C TRP A 85 15.49 -11.73 -15.72
N LYS A 86 15.86 -12.50 -16.75
CA LYS A 86 15.06 -12.63 -17.97
C LYS A 86 13.71 -13.27 -17.68
N ASP A 87 13.69 -14.36 -16.93
CA ASP A 87 12.45 -15.06 -16.54
C ASP A 87 11.52 -14.13 -15.76
N ALA A 88 12.08 -13.36 -14.81
CA ALA A 88 11.33 -12.36 -14.06
C ALA A 88 10.78 -11.26 -14.96
N TYR A 89 11.56 -10.75 -15.92
CA TYR A 89 11.13 -9.75 -16.87
C TYR A 89 9.97 -10.27 -17.73
N ASP A 90 10.13 -11.45 -18.34
CA ASP A 90 9.13 -12.05 -19.22
C ASP A 90 7.80 -12.29 -18.47
N ALA A 91 7.87 -12.79 -17.24
CA ALA A 91 6.69 -13.02 -16.41
C ALA A 91 5.97 -11.72 -16.03
N ASN A 92 6.69 -10.66 -15.68
CA ASN A 92 6.09 -9.37 -15.39
C ASN A 92 5.49 -8.73 -16.63
N PHE A 93 6.11 -8.87 -17.79
CA PHE A 93 5.58 -8.39 -19.06
C PHE A 93 4.27 -9.11 -19.44
N ALA A 94 4.23 -10.45 -19.27
CA ALA A 94 3.01 -11.23 -19.46
C ALA A 94 1.89 -10.81 -18.49
N ALA A 95 2.25 -10.50 -17.24
CA ALA A 95 1.29 -10.00 -16.26
C ALA A 95 0.69 -8.65 -16.67
N ILE A 96 1.51 -7.71 -17.15
CA ILE A 96 1.03 -6.40 -17.66
C ILE A 96 0.07 -6.61 -18.83
N THR A 97 0.41 -7.49 -19.77
CA THR A 97 -0.45 -7.80 -20.92
C THR A 97 -1.81 -8.31 -20.45
N LYS A 98 -1.83 -9.27 -19.51
CA LYS A 98 -3.07 -9.83 -18.98
C LYS A 98 -3.88 -8.81 -18.17
N LEU A 99 -3.21 -7.94 -17.41
CA LEU A 99 -3.87 -6.86 -16.68
C LEU A 99 -4.53 -5.85 -17.62
N ASN A 100 -3.88 -5.50 -18.72
CA ASN A 100 -4.46 -4.63 -19.74
C ASN A 100 -5.73 -5.23 -20.38
N GLU A 101 -5.77 -6.56 -20.61
CA GLU A 101 -6.99 -7.24 -21.08
C GLU A 101 -8.17 -7.06 -20.08
N GLY A 102 -7.87 -6.96 -18.79
CA GLY A 102 -8.84 -6.71 -17.73
C GLY A 102 -9.12 -5.22 -17.49
N ASN A 103 -8.62 -4.32 -18.34
CA ASN A 103 -8.69 -2.87 -18.13
C ASN A 103 -8.11 -2.40 -16.77
N PHE A 104 -7.08 -3.12 -16.27
CA PHE A 104 -6.24 -2.62 -15.20
C PHE A 104 -5.12 -1.76 -15.80
N GLY A 105 -4.72 -0.73 -15.08
CA GLY A 105 -3.68 0.19 -15.54
C GLY A 105 -3.56 1.36 -14.57
N LEU A 106 -2.73 2.33 -14.91
CA LEU A 106 -2.56 3.53 -14.09
C LEU A 106 -3.90 4.26 -13.95
N ALA A 107 -4.21 4.63 -12.72
CA ALA A 107 -5.44 5.34 -12.40
C ALA A 107 -5.25 6.84 -12.65
N TYR A 108 -6.28 7.44 -13.26
CA TYR A 108 -6.45 8.88 -13.32
C TYR A 108 -5.23 9.63 -13.87
N GLU A 109 -5.15 9.76 -15.15
CA GLU A 109 -4.26 10.72 -15.80
C GLU A 109 -4.78 12.15 -15.56
N GLY A 110 -3.86 13.05 -15.25
CA GLY A 110 -4.15 14.48 -15.03
C GLY A 110 -3.27 15.35 -15.93
N ASN A 111 -3.47 16.65 -15.83
CA ASN A 111 -2.75 17.63 -16.62
C ASN A 111 -1.40 18.07 -15.99
N GLY A 112 -0.89 17.29 -15.06
CA GLY A 112 0.35 17.58 -14.33
C GLY A 112 0.14 18.22 -12.96
N GLY A 113 1.21 18.33 -12.19
CA GLY A 113 1.26 19.07 -10.93
C GLY A 113 0.16 18.70 -9.94
N GLU A 114 -0.62 19.67 -9.52
CA GLU A 114 -1.69 19.52 -8.53
C GLU A 114 -2.82 18.59 -9.00
N ASP A 115 -3.14 18.55 -10.29
CA ASP A 115 -4.17 17.64 -10.82
C ASP A 115 -3.73 16.17 -10.69
N ASN A 116 -2.48 15.88 -11.02
CA ASN A 116 -1.95 14.53 -10.84
C ASN A 116 -1.92 14.14 -9.36
N ALA A 117 -1.58 15.05 -8.46
CA ALA A 117 -1.58 14.80 -7.04
C ALA A 117 -3.00 14.54 -6.49
N LYS A 118 -4.01 15.26 -6.96
CA LYS A 118 -5.42 15.01 -6.62
C LYS A 118 -5.87 13.63 -7.10
N ASN A 119 -5.54 13.29 -8.34
CA ASN A 119 -5.91 12.00 -8.93
C ASN A 119 -5.19 10.85 -8.22
N TRP A 120 -3.92 11.03 -7.88
CA TRP A 120 -3.17 10.08 -7.07
C TRP A 120 -3.81 9.88 -5.68
N ALA A 121 -4.17 10.96 -4.97
CA ALA A 121 -4.86 10.84 -3.69
C ALA A 121 -6.24 10.19 -3.80
N ARG A 122 -6.99 10.49 -4.87
CA ARG A 122 -8.30 9.90 -5.14
C ARG A 122 -8.23 8.38 -5.28
N MET A 123 -7.14 7.83 -5.82
CA MET A 123 -6.93 6.39 -5.93
C MET A 123 -7.07 5.68 -4.58
N PHE A 124 -6.52 6.27 -3.50
CA PHE A 124 -6.61 5.72 -2.15
C PHE A 124 -7.98 5.94 -1.48
N ALA A 125 -8.72 6.93 -1.92
CA ALA A 125 -10.04 7.26 -1.39
C ALA A 125 -11.19 6.56 -2.14
N THR A 126 -10.91 5.92 -3.28
CA THR A 126 -11.91 5.21 -4.08
C THR A 126 -12.08 3.79 -3.55
N TYR A 127 -13.29 3.48 -3.08
CA TYR A 127 -13.59 2.19 -2.45
C TYR A 127 -13.66 1.04 -3.47
N THR A 128 -14.22 1.27 -4.65
CA THR A 128 -14.38 0.28 -5.72
C THR A 128 -14.05 0.88 -7.08
N GLY A 129 -13.73 0.02 -8.06
CA GLY A 129 -13.55 0.46 -9.45
C GLY A 129 -12.19 1.13 -9.74
N GLY A 130 -11.22 1.04 -8.83
CA GLY A 130 -9.87 1.53 -9.08
C GLY A 130 -9.16 0.67 -10.12
N SER A 131 -8.64 1.29 -11.20
CA SER A 131 -7.93 0.56 -12.26
C SER A 131 -6.57 0.00 -11.80
N GLU A 132 -5.92 0.60 -10.81
CA GLU A 132 -4.67 0.10 -10.23
C GLU A 132 -4.88 -0.98 -9.17
N ALA A 133 -6.09 -1.16 -8.66
CA ALA A 133 -6.42 -2.07 -7.58
C ALA A 133 -6.58 -3.51 -8.09
N VAL A 134 -5.46 -4.17 -8.39
CA VAL A 134 -5.41 -5.53 -8.94
C VAL A 134 -5.78 -6.59 -7.91
N PHE A 135 -5.33 -6.44 -6.67
CA PHE A 135 -5.66 -7.29 -5.54
C PHE A 135 -5.80 -6.44 -4.29
N VAL A 136 -6.93 -6.57 -3.62
CA VAL A 136 -7.26 -5.71 -2.47
C VAL A 136 -7.79 -6.52 -1.29
N THR A 137 -7.47 -6.08 -0.09
CA THR A 137 -8.13 -6.55 1.13
C THR A 137 -9.30 -5.64 1.42
N LEU A 138 -10.50 -6.19 1.40
CA LEU A 138 -11.72 -5.44 1.67
C LEU A 138 -11.96 -5.34 3.17
N TYR A 139 -11.94 -4.12 3.66
CA TYR A 139 -12.35 -3.77 5.01
C TYR A 139 -13.75 -3.18 5.00
N ASN A 140 -14.47 -3.31 6.08
CA ASN A 140 -15.79 -2.69 6.27
C ASN A 140 -15.91 -2.14 7.70
N ASN A 141 -16.97 -1.38 7.96
CA ASN A 141 -17.26 -0.79 9.26
C ASN A 141 -18.10 -1.69 10.17
N VAL A 142 -18.31 -2.95 9.80
CA VAL A 142 -19.04 -3.91 10.63
C VAL A 142 -18.12 -4.33 11.76
N SER A 143 -18.64 -4.30 12.99
CA SER A 143 -17.91 -4.76 14.18
C SER A 143 -17.37 -6.18 14.00
N PRO A 144 -16.21 -6.49 14.55
CA PRO A 144 -15.65 -7.84 14.49
C PRO A 144 -16.63 -8.83 15.10
N ILE A 145 -16.77 -9.99 14.46
CA ILE A 145 -17.52 -11.09 15.04
C ILE A 145 -16.65 -11.67 16.16
N ALA A 146 -16.96 -11.32 17.39
CA ALA A 146 -16.17 -11.69 18.57
C ALA A 146 -15.90 -13.20 18.68
N SER A 147 -16.85 -14.04 18.25
CA SER A 147 -16.70 -15.48 18.24
C SER A 147 -15.73 -16.04 17.20
N GLN A 148 -15.35 -15.26 16.20
CA GLN A 148 -14.46 -15.69 15.12
C GLN A 148 -13.12 -14.95 15.11
N ASN A 149 -12.94 -13.98 15.99
CA ASN A 149 -11.75 -13.15 16.08
C ASN A 149 -11.34 -12.48 14.73
N ILE A 150 -12.32 -12.16 13.90
CA ILE A 150 -12.11 -11.58 12.57
C ILE A 150 -12.32 -10.08 12.65
N ASN A 151 -11.26 -9.33 12.47
CA ASN A 151 -11.31 -7.88 12.27
C ASN A 151 -11.73 -7.57 10.84
N ARG A 152 -12.87 -6.89 10.69
CA ARG A 152 -13.39 -6.47 9.38
C ARG A 152 -13.14 -5.00 9.07
N TYR A 153 -12.63 -4.23 10.02
CA TYR A 153 -12.25 -2.84 9.81
C TYR A 153 -10.74 -2.66 9.88
N ASN A 154 -10.26 -1.62 9.23
CA ASN A 154 -8.84 -1.34 9.17
C ASN A 154 -8.38 -0.62 10.45
N LEU A 155 -7.85 -1.37 11.41
CA LEU A 155 -7.27 -0.81 12.64
C LEU A 155 -6.07 0.10 12.39
N TRP A 156 -5.39 -0.10 11.27
CA TRP A 156 -4.28 0.75 10.86
C TRP A 156 -4.76 2.16 10.57
N GLU A 157 -5.90 2.30 9.87
CA GLU A 157 -6.53 3.60 9.59
C GLU A 157 -6.87 4.34 10.88
N GLN A 158 -7.45 3.66 11.85
CA GLN A 158 -7.71 4.23 13.16
C GLN A 158 -6.42 4.69 13.86
N GLY A 159 -5.32 3.93 13.73
CA GLY A 159 -4.03 4.27 14.32
C GLY A 159 -3.36 5.49 13.69
N ILE A 160 -3.65 5.77 12.40
CA ILE A 160 -3.13 6.92 11.66
C ILE A 160 -3.94 8.18 12.00
N ARG A 161 -5.25 8.05 12.14
CA ARG A 161 -6.17 9.17 12.33
C ARG A 161 -5.86 9.96 13.62
N PRO A 162 -5.98 11.30 13.59
CA PRO A 162 -5.81 12.13 14.78
C PRO A 162 -6.69 11.68 15.96
N GLY A 163 -6.15 11.77 17.19
CA GLY A 163 -6.88 11.39 18.39
C GLY A 163 -8.17 12.19 18.60
N ASN A 164 -8.16 13.45 18.23
CA ASN A 164 -9.31 14.34 18.31
C ASN A 164 -10.45 14.03 17.31
N ILE A 165 -10.24 13.11 16.40
CA ILE A 165 -11.27 12.58 15.47
C ILE A 165 -11.45 11.07 15.62
N ASN A 166 -11.43 10.57 16.84
CA ASN A 166 -11.54 9.15 17.18
C ASN A 166 -10.43 8.27 16.61
N GLY A 167 -9.26 8.84 16.36
CA GLY A 167 -8.09 8.10 15.97
C GLY A 167 -7.19 7.73 17.13
N GLY A 168 -6.24 6.84 16.91
CA GLY A 168 -5.24 6.46 17.90
C GLY A 168 -4.07 7.46 17.99
N GLY A 169 -3.82 8.25 16.94
CA GLY A 169 -2.73 9.24 16.88
C GLY A 169 -1.32 8.66 17.05
N GLY A 170 -1.18 7.34 17.00
CA GLY A 170 0.07 6.66 17.34
C GLY A 170 0.94 6.25 16.14
N LYS A 171 0.53 6.59 14.93
CA LYS A 171 1.28 6.27 13.71
C LYS A 171 1.79 7.56 13.09
N THR A 172 3.10 7.75 13.17
CA THR A 172 3.77 8.92 12.58
C THR A 172 4.72 8.46 11.48
N PRO A 173 4.86 9.23 10.39
CA PRO A 173 5.87 8.94 9.39
C PRO A 173 7.28 9.11 9.97
N THR A 174 8.25 8.40 9.43
CA THR A 174 9.65 8.61 9.78
C THR A 174 10.21 9.84 9.07
N ALA A 175 11.30 10.41 9.58
CA ALA A 175 11.97 11.53 8.94
C ALA A 175 12.46 11.14 7.52
N GLU A 176 12.90 9.90 7.36
CA GLU A 176 13.40 9.39 6.09
C GLU A 176 12.34 9.43 4.99
N ILE A 177 11.08 9.05 5.29
CA ILE A 177 10.02 9.10 4.27
C ILE A 177 9.69 10.55 3.89
N ILE A 178 9.78 11.47 4.84
CA ILE A 178 9.62 12.90 4.58
C ILE A 178 10.72 13.41 3.65
N ASP A 179 11.96 13.00 3.88
CA ASP A 179 13.12 13.43 3.10
C ASP A 179 13.19 12.79 1.70
N ILE A 180 12.57 11.61 1.52
CA ILE A 180 12.47 10.96 0.20
C ILE A 180 11.50 11.70 -0.72
N PHE A 181 10.45 12.33 -0.19
CA PHE A 181 9.54 13.11 -1.02
C PHE A 181 10.28 14.26 -1.67
N PRO A 182 10.15 14.45 -2.98
CA PRO A 182 10.89 15.49 -3.69
C PRO A 182 10.37 16.89 -3.36
N MET A 183 11.19 17.88 -3.69
CA MET A 183 10.80 19.27 -3.82
C MET A 183 9.98 19.46 -5.11
N ILE A 184 9.41 20.64 -5.29
CA ILE A 184 8.59 20.97 -6.47
C ILE A 184 9.35 20.86 -7.80
N ASP A 185 10.68 20.92 -7.77
CA ASP A 185 11.55 20.70 -8.92
C ASP A 185 11.89 19.22 -9.20
N GLY A 186 11.30 18.30 -8.45
CA GLY A 186 11.46 16.85 -8.59
C GLY A 186 12.75 16.29 -7.96
N LYS A 187 13.59 17.11 -7.33
CA LYS A 187 14.83 16.69 -6.67
C LYS A 187 14.62 16.47 -5.19
N LYS A 188 15.54 15.72 -4.57
CA LYS A 188 15.55 15.58 -3.11
C LYS A 188 15.79 16.94 -2.44
N PRO A 189 15.32 17.15 -1.20
CA PRO A 189 15.47 18.44 -0.51
C PRO A 189 16.87 19.00 -0.50
N MET A 190 17.87 18.16 -0.27
CA MET A 190 19.29 18.59 -0.22
C MET A 190 19.95 18.79 -1.60
N GLU A 191 19.30 18.32 -2.66
CA GLU A 191 19.77 18.40 -4.05
C GLU A 191 19.01 19.44 -4.88
N SER A 192 17.95 19.98 -4.30
CA SER A 192 17.05 20.92 -4.96
C SER A 192 17.72 22.28 -5.16
N GLY A 193 17.42 22.92 -6.29
CA GLY A 193 17.71 24.36 -6.49
C GLY A 193 16.72 25.27 -5.75
N VAL A 194 15.65 24.72 -5.21
CA VAL A 194 14.66 25.43 -4.41
C VAL A 194 15.11 25.43 -2.94
N HIS A 195 14.99 26.59 -2.30
CA HIS A 195 15.42 26.72 -0.90
C HIS A 195 14.65 25.74 0.01
N TYR A 196 15.38 24.89 0.70
CA TYR A 196 14.88 23.97 1.71
C TYR A 196 15.24 24.46 3.11
N ASP A 197 14.23 24.69 3.95
CA ASP A 197 14.40 25.01 5.36
C ASP A 197 13.93 23.81 6.21
N PRO A 198 14.83 23.13 6.95
CA PRO A 198 14.44 22.00 7.80
C PRO A 198 13.38 22.33 8.86
N LYS A 199 13.27 23.60 9.27
CA LYS A 199 12.24 24.04 10.20
C LYS A 199 10.87 24.25 9.53
N LYS A 200 10.89 24.38 8.21
CA LYS A 200 9.71 24.53 7.34
C LYS A 200 9.73 23.50 6.24
N PHE A 201 10.09 22.28 6.60
CA PHE A 201 10.31 21.14 5.69
C PHE A 201 9.13 20.86 4.75
N PHE A 202 7.96 21.39 5.04
CA PHE A 202 6.74 21.22 4.25
C PHE A 202 6.57 22.27 3.14
N LEU A 203 7.45 23.26 3.04
CA LEU A 203 7.34 24.26 1.97
C LEU A 203 8.00 23.77 0.67
N ASN A 204 7.42 24.19 -0.46
CA ASN A 204 7.94 23.94 -1.81
C ASN A 204 8.12 22.46 -2.15
N ARG A 205 7.27 21.60 -1.64
CA ARG A 205 7.31 20.15 -1.89
C ARG A 205 6.49 19.78 -3.14
N ASP A 206 6.78 18.58 -3.64
CA ASP A 206 5.93 17.96 -4.64
C ASP A 206 4.47 17.96 -4.20
N PRO A 207 3.50 18.23 -5.07
CA PRO A 207 2.09 18.30 -4.70
C PRO A 207 1.53 17.06 -4.01
N ARG A 208 2.11 15.87 -4.24
CA ARG A 208 1.73 14.62 -3.54
C ARG A 208 2.06 14.67 -2.06
N PHE A 209 3.09 15.42 -1.65
CA PHE A 209 3.41 15.62 -0.24
C PHE A 209 2.20 16.15 0.52
N TYR A 210 1.54 17.15 -0.02
CA TYR A 210 0.38 17.81 0.59
C TYR A 210 -0.88 16.94 0.59
N ARG A 211 -0.86 15.83 -0.14
CA ARG A 211 -1.93 14.83 -0.17
C ARG A 211 -1.62 13.61 0.70
N THR A 212 -0.37 13.46 1.11
CA THR A 212 0.08 12.31 1.90
C THR A 212 0.20 12.63 3.37
N PHE A 213 0.68 13.84 3.69
CA PHE A 213 1.03 14.21 5.05
C PHE A 213 0.18 15.36 5.56
N ALA A 214 -0.25 15.24 6.82
CA ALA A 214 -0.71 16.38 7.57
C ALA A 214 0.50 17.07 8.21
N PHE A 215 0.57 18.38 8.11
CA PHE A 215 1.67 19.21 8.58
C PHE A 215 1.12 20.49 9.24
N PRO A 216 1.92 21.24 9.98
CA PRO A 216 1.47 22.45 10.62
C PRO A 216 0.84 23.46 9.64
N GLY A 217 -0.40 23.87 9.91
CA GLY A 217 -1.14 24.81 9.06
C GLY A 217 -1.93 24.19 7.91
N VAL A 218 -1.94 22.84 7.77
CA VAL A 218 -2.77 22.19 6.75
C VAL A 218 -4.26 22.39 7.06
N GLU A 219 -5.04 22.70 6.04
CA GLU A 219 -6.49 22.70 6.14
C GLU A 219 -7.02 21.27 6.08
N TRP A 220 -7.75 20.88 7.13
CA TRP A 220 -8.36 19.56 7.22
C TRP A 220 -9.89 19.67 7.17
N LYS A 221 -10.49 19.10 6.15
CA LYS A 221 -11.96 19.08 6.02
C LYS A 221 -12.53 17.87 6.76
N PHE A 222 -13.28 18.12 7.81
CA PHE A 222 -14.02 17.08 8.52
C PHE A 222 -15.49 17.15 8.15
N ASN A 223 -16.12 15.98 8.10
CA ASN A 223 -17.56 15.91 8.18
C ASN A 223 -17.93 16.02 9.67
N SER A 224 -18.31 17.21 10.11
CA SER A 224 -18.48 17.55 11.52
C SER A 224 -19.71 16.93 12.21
N GLY A 225 -20.46 16.05 11.52
CA GLY A 225 -21.76 15.58 12.02
C GLY A 225 -21.73 14.74 13.30
N ASN A 226 -20.60 14.15 13.68
CA ASN A 226 -20.52 13.22 14.81
C ASN A 226 -19.22 13.29 15.62
N VAL A 227 -18.48 14.37 15.56
CA VAL A 227 -17.22 14.49 16.31
C VAL A 227 -17.35 15.64 17.33
N ASP A 228 -17.28 15.27 18.59
CA ASP A 228 -17.20 16.25 19.67
C ASP A 228 -15.79 16.83 19.72
N PHE A 229 -15.65 18.03 19.21
CA PHE A 229 -14.44 18.84 19.31
C PHE A 229 -14.51 19.79 20.52
N SER A 230 -15.13 19.37 21.61
CA SER A 230 -15.24 20.19 22.81
C SER A 230 -13.86 20.68 23.26
N GLY A 231 -13.60 21.95 23.06
CA GLY A 231 -12.35 22.62 23.39
C GLY A 231 -11.37 22.85 22.24
N ALA A 232 -11.69 22.40 21.03
CA ALA A 232 -10.89 22.71 19.85
C ALA A 232 -11.61 23.73 18.99
N THR A 233 -11.05 24.91 18.85
CA THR A 233 -11.47 25.90 17.85
C THR A 233 -11.01 25.39 16.47
N MET A 234 -11.73 24.44 15.92
CA MET A 234 -11.36 23.76 14.68
C MET A 234 -12.32 24.13 13.57
N SER A 235 -12.08 25.23 12.93
CA SER A 235 -12.63 25.52 11.62
C SER A 235 -11.67 24.99 10.56
N GLY A 236 -11.68 23.67 10.29
CA GLY A 236 -10.99 23.08 9.14
C GLY A 236 -9.45 23.12 9.16
N LEU A 237 -8.82 23.62 10.19
CA LEU A 237 -7.36 23.65 10.31
C LEU A 237 -6.89 22.56 11.28
N CYS A 238 -5.84 21.84 10.93
CA CYS A 238 -5.17 20.99 11.89
C CYS A 238 -4.67 21.86 13.06
N PRO A 239 -5.07 21.59 14.33
CA PRO A 239 -4.71 22.43 15.46
C PRO A 239 -3.28 22.18 15.87
N THR A 240 -2.38 22.81 15.23
CA THR A 240 -0.97 22.48 15.36
C THR A 240 -0.12 23.63 15.86
N ARG A 241 -0.73 24.75 16.13
CA ARG A 241 -0.06 25.84 16.82
C ARG A 241 -0.29 25.70 18.31
N TYR A 242 0.55 24.92 18.97
CA TYR A 242 0.60 24.92 20.42
C TYR A 242 1.58 26.02 20.89
N THR A 243 1.08 27.08 21.43
CA THR A 243 1.86 28.03 22.21
C THR A 243 1.93 27.50 23.63
N SER A 244 2.96 26.75 23.97
CA SER A 244 3.29 26.55 25.38
C SER A 244 3.86 27.86 25.93
N GLY A 245 3.57 28.21 27.19
CA GLY A 245 3.90 29.48 27.81
C GLY A 245 5.38 29.85 27.95
N ALA A 246 6.26 29.23 27.20
CA ALA A 246 7.68 29.49 27.09
C ALA A 246 8.07 29.67 25.64
N ASN A 247 7.66 30.73 24.99
CA ASN A 247 8.23 31.30 23.74
C ASN A 247 8.67 30.34 22.61
N TYR A 248 8.24 29.09 22.61
CA TYR A 248 8.49 28.16 21.54
C TYR A 248 7.17 27.92 20.81
N GLU A 249 7.13 28.31 19.54
CA GLU A 249 6.16 27.75 18.62
C GLU A 249 6.49 26.27 18.45
N LEU A 250 6.07 25.47 19.41
CA LEU A 250 6.07 24.03 19.26
C LEU A 250 4.93 23.71 18.28
N TRP A 251 5.32 23.52 17.05
CA TRP A 251 4.49 22.84 16.10
C TRP A 251 4.31 21.43 16.61
N ASN A 252 3.17 21.13 17.24
CA ASN A 252 2.80 19.77 17.51
C ASN A 252 2.55 19.11 16.15
N TYR A 253 3.50 18.35 15.73
CA TYR A 253 3.49 17.66 14.43
C TYR A 253 2.42 16.58 14.46
N CYS A 254 1.25 16.90 13.97
CA CYS A 254 0.29 15.89 13.62
C CYS A 254 0.74 15.27 12.30
N TRP A 255 1.56 14.26 12.38
CA TRP A 255 1.99 13.48 11.24
C TRP A 255 0.93 12.42 10.96
N TYR A 256 0.04 12.71 10.06
CA TYR A 256 -0.96 11.76 9.64
C TYR A 256 -0.83 11.54 8.15
N THR A 257 -0.76 10.27 7.77
CA THR A 257 -0.98 9.91 6.38
C THR A 257 -2.48 9.93 6.11
N THR A 258 -2.89 10.66 5.11
CA THR A 258 -4.27 10.64 4.60
C THR A 258 -4.52 9.35 3.83
#